data_526c67c721efca797abcde55f77c9d79
#
_entry.id   526c67c721efca797abcde55f77c9d79
#
_cell.length_a   1.000
_cell.length_b   1.000
_cell.length_c   1.000
_cell.angle_alpha   90.00
_cell.angle_beta   90.00
_cell.angle_gamma   90.00
#
_symmetry.space_group_name_H-M   'P 1'
#
loop_
_entity.id
_entity.type
_entity.pdbx_description
1 polymer ?
#
loop_
_entity_poly.entity_id
_entity_poly.type
_entity_poly.pdbx_seq_one_letter_code
_entity_poly.pdbx_strand_id
1 'polypeptide(L)'
;ASFGLTVCAERAAVCAAVRHFFDTNKPVAAVCHGAQLLAGAGVLKGRTCAAYPACRAEVELAGGTYADIAVDQAHTEGNLVSAPAWPAHPAWLAQFLTVMGTRIEL
;
A
#
# COMPACT_ATOMS: atom_id res chain seq x y z
N ALA A 1 -9.39 -15.21 10.22
CA ALA A 1 -8.34 -14.62 9.38
C ALA A 1 -8.80 -13.28 8.83
N SER A 2 -7.88 -12.37 8.60
CA SER A 2 -8.18 -11.11 7.95
C SER A 2 -8.56 -11.35 6.49
N PHE A 3 -9.25 -10.39 5.88
CA PHE A 3 -9.58 -10.45 4.45
C PHE A 3 -8.31 -10.59 3.60
N GLY A 4 -7.22 -9.90 3.96
CA GLY A 4 -5.95 -9.99 3.26
C GLY A 4 -5.37 -11.41 3.25
N LEU A 5 -5.42 -12.11 4.38
CA LEU A 5 -4.98 -13.50 4.44
C LEU A 5 -5.84 -14.40 3.56
N THR A 6 -7.16 -14.18 3.54
CA THR A 6 -8.07 -14.93 2.68
C THR A 6 -7.74 -14.71 1.20
N VAL A 7 -7.52 -13.46 0.80
CA VAL A 7 -7.13 -13.13 -0.58
C VAL A 7 -5.83 -13.82 -0.96
N CYS A 8 -4.83 -13.83 -0.08
CA CYS A 8 -3.56 -14.52 -0.37
C CYS A 8 -3.70 -16.02 -0.46
N ALA A 9 -4.59 -16.64 0.35
CA ALA A 9 -4.86 -18.06 0.25
C ALA A 9 -5.46 -18.43 -1.12
N GLU A 10 -6.33 -17.56 -1.66
CA GLU A 10 -6.98 -17.76 -2.94
C GLU A 10 -6.15 -17.28 -4.13
N ARG A 11 -5.24 -16.33 -3.92
CA ARG A 11 -4.48 -15.63 -4.95
C ARG A 11 -2.98 -15.69 -4.68
N ALA A 12 -2.46 -16.87 -4.44
CA ALA A 12 -1.06 -17.08 -4.08
C ALA A 12 -0.08 -16.46 -5.07
N ALA A 13 -0.38 -16.51 -6.37
CA ALA A 13 0.49 -15.91 -7.40
C ALA A 13 0.56 -14.39 -7.29
N VAL A 14 -0.56 -13.74 -6.97
CA VAL A 14 -0.61 -12.28 -6.78
C VAL A 14 0.20 -11.88 -5.54
N CYS A 15 0.04 -12.61 -4.45
CA CYS A 15 0.79 -12.35 -3.22
C CYS A 15 2.30 -12.60 -3.40
N ALA A 16 2.68 -13.60 -4.18
CA ALA A 16 4.08 -13.84 -4.51
C ALA A 16 4.66 -12.68 -5.32
N ALA A 17 3.90 -12.14 -6.28
CA ALA A 17 4.31 -10.96 -7.05
C ALA A 17 4.48 -9.73 -6.14
N VAL A 18 3.55 -9.51 -5.22
CA VAL A 18 3.65 -8.42 -4.24
C VAL A 18 4.93 -8.56 -3.41
N ARG A 19 5.19 -9.74 -2.87
CA ARG A 19 6.42 -9.99 -2.09
C ARG A 19 7.68 -9.74 -2.93
N HIS A 20 7.68 -10.15 -4.18
CA HIS A 20 8.82 -9.91 -5.09
C HIS A 20 9.09 -8.41 -5.25
N PHE A 21 8.05 -7.59 -5.43
CA PHE A 21 8.21 -6.14 -5.56
C PHE A 21 8.82 -5.51 -4.30
N PHE A 22 8.43 -5.97 -3.12
CA PHE A 22 9.00 -5.49 -1.88
C PHE A 22 10.43 -6.01 -1.64
N ASP A 23 10.68 -7.28 -1.96
CA ASP A 23 12.02 -7.88 -1.80
C ASP A 23 13.05 -7.20 -2.71
N THR A 24 12.64 -6.77 -3.89
CA THR A 24 13.52 -6.11 -4.86
C THR A 24 13.42 -4.57 -4.79
N ASN A 25 12.69 -4.04 -3.81
CA ASN A 25 12.48 -2.60 -3.59
C ASN A 25 11.93 -1.88 -4.84
N LYS A 26 11.07 -2.54 -5.59
CA LYS A 26 10.39 -1.92 -6.73
C LYS A 26 9.22 -1.07 -6.25
N PRO A 27 8.86 0.01 -6.98
CA PRO A 27 7.74 0.86 -6.59
C PRO A 27 6.41 0.11 -6.50
N VAL A 28 5.66 0.37 -5.44
CA VAL A 28 4.33 -0.20 -5.22
C VAL A 28 3.38 0.92 -4.82
N ALA A 29 2.21 0.94 -5.43
CA ALA A 29 1.15 1.88 -5.09
C ALA A 29 -0.10 1.11 -4.65
N ALA A 30 -0.67 1.51 -3.53
CA ALA A 30 -1.89 0.91 -2.99
C ALA A 30 -2.85 2.00 -2.50
N VAL A 31 -4.13 1.82 -2.76
CA VAL A 31 -5.17 2.77 -2.37
C VAL A 31 -6.38 2.03 -1.81
N CYS A 32 -7.05 2.66 -0.85
CA CYS A 32 -8.29 2.18 -0.26
C CYS A 32 -8.12 0.79 0.38
N HIS A 33 -8.75 -0.25 -0.17
CA HIS A 33 -8.67 -1.61 0.33
C HIS A 33 -7.45 -2.39 -0.16
N GLY A 34 -6.60 -1.78 -1.00
CA GLY A 34 -5.35 -2.41 -1.48
C GLY A 34 -4.41 -2.81 -0.35
N ALA A 35 -4.47 -2.12 0.79
CA ALA A 35 -3.69 -2.47 1.97
C ALA A 35 -4.00 -3.88 2.51
N GLN A 36 -5.22 -4.40 2.28
CA GLN A 36 -5.58 -5.75 2.69
C GLN A 36 -4.73 -6.80 1.97
N LEU A 37 -4.44 -6.59 0.70
CA LEU A 37 -3.56 -7.47 -0.07
C LEU A 37 -2.14 -7.41 0.48
N LEU A 38 -1.64 -6.21 0.78
CA LEU A 38 -0.30 -6.02 1.34
C LEU A 38 -0.19 -6.68 2.72
N ALA A 39 -1.21 -6.52 3.55
CA ALA A 39 -1.27 -7.15 4.87
C ALA A 39 -1.21 -8.68 4.74
N GLY A 40 -2.02 -9.25 3.84
CA GLY A 40 -2.04 -10.68 3.60
C GLY A 40 -0.75 -11.22 3.02
N ALA A 41 -0.06 -10.43 2.19
CA ALA A 41 1.23 -10.82 1.65
C ALA A 41 2.39 -10.75 2.67
N GLY A 42 2.13 -10.16 3.84
CA GLY A 42 3.13 -10.09 4.91
C GLY A 42 4.21 -9.03 4.72
N VAL A 43 3.94 -8.02 3.89
CA VAL A 43 4.95 -7.00 3.54
C VAL A 43 4.84 -5.71 4.35
N LEU A 44 3.85 -5.59 5.26
CA LEU A 44 3.61 -4.37 6.02
C LEU A 44 4.37 -4.29 7.36
N LYS A 45 5.01 -5.35 7.79
CA LYS A 45 5.71 -5.36 9.07
C LYS A 45 6.78 -4.27 9.11
N GLY A 46 6.69 -3.39 10.11
CA GLY A 46 7.62 -2.27 10.28
C GLY A 46 7.43 -1.13 9.28
N ARG A 47 6.34 -1.14 8.51
CA ARG A 47 6.03 -0.09 7.53
C ARG A 47 4.85 0.76 7.96
N THR A 48 4.82 2.00 7.49
CA THR A 48 3.67 2.89 7.65
C THR A 48 2.85 2.85 6.36
N CYS A 49 1.56 2.59 6.47
CA CYS A 49 0.69 2.44 5.31
C CYS A 49 -0.65 3.16 5.54
N ALA A 50 -1.05 3.98 4.58
CA ALA A 50 -2.39 4.55 4.55
C ALA A 50 -3.35 3.54 3.91
N ALA A 51 -4.60 3.59 4.33
CA ALA A 51 -5.64 2.71 3.82
C ALA A 51 -7.02 3.32 4.09
N TYR A 52 -8.05 2.74 3.49
CA TYR A 52 -9.41 3.07 3.90
C TYR A 52 -9.56 2.84 5.41
N PRO A 53 -10.22 3.74 6.16
CA PRO A 53 -10.23 3.66 7.62
C PRO A 53 -10.68 2.32 8.20
N ALA A 54 -11.60 1.63 7.53
CA ALA A 54 -12.04 0.30 7.96
C ALA A 54 -10.94 -0.76 7.90
N CYS A 55 -9.84 -0.51 7.19
CA CYS A 55 -8.71 -1.43 7.06
C CYS A 55 -7.61 -1.18 8.09
N ARG A 56 -7.77 -0.20 8.98
CA ARG A 56 -6.78 0.15 9.99
C ARG A 56 -6.35 -1.07 10.82
N ALA A 57 -7.31 -1.83 11.31
CA ALA A 57 -7.02 -3.00 12.13
C ALA A 57 -6.17 -4.04 11.38
N GLU A 58 -6.40 -4.22 10.09
CA GLU A 58 -5.64 -5.18 9.30
C GLU A 58 -4.20 -4.73 9.10
N VAL A 59 -3.97 -3.43 8.88
CA VAL A 59 -2.61 -2.87 8.80
C VAL A 59 -1.87 -3.09 10.11
N GLU A 60 -2.51 -2.80 11.24
CA GLU A 60 -1.90 -2.95 12.57
C GLU A 60 -1.65 -4.41 12.92
N LEU A 61 -2.59 -5.31 12.63
CA LEU A 61 -2.42 -6.75 12.85
C LEU A 61 -1.31 -7.35 12.00
N ALA A 62 -1.04 -6.77 10.84
CA ALA A 62 0.06 -7.19 9.98
C ALA A 62 1.43 -6.66 10.43
N GLY A 63 1.47 -5.95 11.55
CA GLY A 63 2.71 -5.38 12.10
C GLY A 63 3.07 -4.01 11.54
N GLY A 64 2.17 -3.39 10.78
CA GLY A 64 2.36 -2.05 10.22
C GLY A 64 1.82 -0.96 11.13
N THR A 65 2.15 0.28 10.80
CA THR A 65 1.59 1.47 11.43
C THR A 65 0.59 2.10 10.47
N TYR A 66 -0.62 2.36 10.93
CA TYR A 66 -1.63 3.03 10.10
C TYR A 66 -1.30 4.51 9.97
N ALA A 67 -1.18 4.98 8.73
CA ALA A 67 -0.99 6.41 8.44
C ALA A 67 -2.35 7.10 8.48
N ASP A 68 -2.65 7.77 9.57
CA ASP A 68 -3.92 8.50 9.77
C ASP A 68 -3.82 9.87 9.10
N ILE A 69 -4.06 9.92 7.81
CA ILE A 69 -3.98 11.11 6.98
C ILE A 69 -5.35 11.46 6.41
N ALA A 70 -5.49 12.68 5.89
CA ALA A 70 -6.74 13.13 5.30
C ALA A 70 -7.09 12.30 4.05
N VAL A 71 -8.38 12.25 3.72
CA VAL A 71 -8.92 11.41 2.64
C VAL A 71 -8.35 11.77 1.26
N ASP A 72 -7.84 12.99 1.10
CA ASP A 72 -7.24 13.49 -0.15
C ASP A 72 -5.71 13.51 -0.14
N GLN A 73 -5.09 12.94 0.91
CA GLN A 73 -3.64 12.86 1.05
C GLN A 73 -3.13 11.46 0.74
N ALA A 74 -1.86 11.39 0.35
CA ALA A 74 -1.14 10.13 0.16
C ALA A 74 0.13 10.11 1.01
N HIS A 75 0.62 8.92 1.30
CA HIS A 75 1.80 8.71 2.12
C HIS A 75 2.83 7.89 1.35
N THR A 76 4.05 8.38 1.30
CA THR A 76 5.18 7.66 0.71
C THR A 76 6.11 7.19 1.80
N GLU A 77 6.42 5.90 1.81
CA GLU A 77 7.47 5.32 2.64
C GLU A 77 8.31 4.38 1.80
N GLY A 78 9.56 4.75 1.54
CA GLY A 78 10.45 3.96 0.70
C GLY A 78 9.82 3.73 -0.69
N ASN A 79 9.61 2.48 -1.04
CA ASN A 79 9.03 2.09 -2.33
C ASN A 79 7.49 2.05 -2.33
N LEU A 80 6.85 2.26 -1.18
CA LEU A 80 5.39 2.15 -1.04
C LEU A 80 4.74 3.53 -1.01
N VAL A 81 3.80 3.76 -1.91
CA VAL A 81 2.91 4.91 -1.91
C VAL A 81 1.50 4.41 -1.62
N SER A 82 0.90 4.90 -0.56
CA SER A 82 -0.42 4.47 -0.12
C SER A 82 -1.35 5.63 0.14
N ALA A 83 -2.65 5.41 0.00
CA ALA A 83 -3.67 6.43 0.17
C ALA A 83 -4.97 5.83 0.71
N PRO A 84 -5.80 6.64 1.42
CA PRO A 84 -7.04 6.14 2.03
C PRO A 84 -8.14 5.83 1.03
N ALA A 85 -8.35 6.69 0.04
CA ALA A 85 -9.51 6.59 -0.83
C ALA A 85 -9.31 7.37 -2.14
N TRP A 86 -10.29 7.26 -3.05
CA TRP A 86 -10.22 7.88 -4.37
C TRP A 86 -9.97 9.40 -4.39
N PRO A 87 -10.39 10.22 -3.42
CA PRO A 87 -10.05 11.65 -3.43
C PRO A 87 -8.55 11.92 -3.38
N ALA A 88 -7.75 10.95 -2.96
CA ALA A 88 -6.31 11.07 -2.90
C ALA A 88 -5.61 10.73 -4.22
N HIS A 89 -6.33 10.27 -5.25
CA HIS A 89 -5.71 9.83 -6.51
C HIS A 89 -4.71 10.84 -7.10
N PRO A 90 -4.99 12.15 -7.15
CA PRO A 90 -4.00 13.10 -7.66
C PRO A 90 -2.69 13.10 -6.87
N ALA A 91 -2.75 13.16 -5.53
CA ALA A 91 -1.57 13.13 -4.68
C ALA A 91 -0.86 11.78 -4.75
N TRP A 92 -1.63 10.70 -4.75
CA TRP A 92 -1.15 9.32 -4.83
C TRP A 92 -0.38 9.08 -6.13
N LEU A 93 -0.93 9.47 -7.27
CA LEU A 93 -0.26 9.35 -8.56
C LEU A 93 1.00 10.22 -8.63
N ALA A 94 0.93 11.47 -8.16
CA ALA A 94 2.09 12.35 -8.15
C ALA A 94 3.24 11.78 -7.34
N GLN A 95 2.96 11.25 -6.15
CA GLN A 95 3.98 10.64 -5.31
C GLN A 95 4.52 9.35 -5.93
N PHE A 96 3.65 8.53 -6.54
CA PHE A 96 4.08 7.30 -7.19
C PHE A 96 5.01 7.58 -8.37
N LEU A 97 4.69 8.57 -9.20
CA LEU A 97 5.55 8.98 -10.30
C LEU A 97 6.92 9.43 -9.79
N THR A 98 6.96 10.15 -8.67
CA THR A 98 8.22 10.56 -8.04
C THR A 98 9.04 9.35 -7.60
N VAL A 99 8.41 8.36 -6.96
CA VAL A 99 9.09 7.13 -6.53
C VAL A 99 9.64 6.35 -7.73
N MET A 100 8.92 6.37 -8.85
CA MET A 100 9.36 5.74 -10.10
C MET A 100 10.49 6.51 -10.79
N GLY A 101 10.82 7.72 -10.35
CA GLY A 101 11.82 8.56 -10.98
C GLY A 101 11.32 9.29 -12.23
N THR A 102 10.01 9.35 -12.44
CA THR A 102 9.42 10.04 -13.59
C THR A 102 9.50 11.55 -13.38
N ARG A 103 9.88 12.26 -14.43
CA ARG A 103 9.93 13.73 -14.46
C ARG A 103 9.09 14.24 -15.60
N ILE A 104 8.45 15.38 -15.36
CA ILE A 104 7.79 16.15 -16.43
C ILE A 104 8.67 17.35 -16.69
N GLU A 105 9.18 17.45 -17.91
CA GLU A 105 9.95 18.60 -18.36
C GLU A 105 9.08 19.45 -19.28
N LEU A 106 9.01 20.73 -18.96
CA LEU A 106 8.24 21.69 -19.74
C LEU A 106 9.16 22.45 -20.70
#